data_71a416908e6f321caf8fade7051aac5d
#
_entry.id   71a416908e6f321caf8fade7051aac5d
#
_cell.length_a   1.000
_cell.length_b   1.000
_cell.length_c   1.000
_cell.angle_alpha   90.00
_cell.angle_beta   90.00
_cell.angle_gamma   90.00
#
_symmetry.space_group_name_H-M   'P 1'
#
loop_
_entity.id
_entity.type
_entity.pdbx_description
1 polymer ?
#
loop_
_entity_poly.entity_id
_entity_poly.type
_entity_poly.pdbx_seq_one_letter_code
_entity_poly.pdbx_strand_id
1 'polypeptide(L)'
;MRIGAPGRPGLLVVLAALAAGVGLLAPAGSLASAAGGRLTISPQPNTPDASPGTQISILGVARSQIRSVSVTGQSSGVHSGRLLSYSGHRGASFVPDQPLTQGESVAVVLRIRGRKPIRFGFTVATLGAKQGPLTLTATQPDKLQHFVSEPGLIPPKITINKSSKRARGNGKLLLTPLPSPVVHPESNNTVTIKPVGPGGPMIVDGGGNLVWFRQLAPPEVATNLRLQTFKGRKVLTWWEGTVTPSAYGIGGGVIANRSYRIVKVVHSGNGYPMDLHEFELTRDGDALFTVYSPIRVHLPGTPPGTLSPLLDAIVQEVDIKTGLVVWEWHSYGHIPLETSQATPQNSASFDAFHINAIQAVKKDRVLISARDTSAIYKVDRASGRILWALGGRGSNFRLGPGAQFYFQHDARMLRKGRISMFDDGAGPPQLNPFSRGLILQLNARRHKATLVRQFARASSTSAQSEGSLQRLPDGNVFVGFGSEPFFSEFSQRGKLLLDGSLPQDDGTYRTYRFPWTGTPKTPPAVAARRTGPASVSVFASWNGDTEVAKWRILAEGADGSLRPVATARRSGFETRVDLNTTATAFAVRALDSSGRTIGHSGVIPAS
;
A
#
# COMPACT_ATOMS: atom_id res chain seq x y z
N MET A 1 -72.00 -7.42 -32.40
CA MET A 1 -73.03 -8.35 -31.91
C MET A 1 -72.58 -8.88 -30.55
N ARG A 2 -73.43 -8.75 -29.57
CA ARG A 2 -73.24 -9.07 -28.13
C ARG A 2 -73.22 -10.58 -27.87
N ILE A 3 -72.84 -10.91 -26.62
CA ILE A 3 -73.15 -12.09 -25.79
C ILE A 3 -71.93 -13.01 -25.62
N GLY A 4 -71.41 -13.43 -24.46
CA GLY A 4 -71.82 -13.36 -23.09
C GLY A 4 -70.89 -14.32 -22.30
N ALA A 5 -70.56 -14.02 -21.07
CA ALA A 5 -69.90 -14.98 -20.17
C ALA A 5 -70.93 -16.02 -19.62
N PRO A 6 -70.51 -17.17 -19.12
CA PRO A 6 -70.31 -17.33 -17.68
C PRO A 6 -69.25 -18.42 -17.29
N GLY A 7 -68.68 -18.35 -16.15
CA GLY A 7 -68.95 -19.16 -14.96
C GLY A 7 -67.70 -19.76 -14.35
N ARG A 8 -67.30 -19.38 -13.15
CA ARG A 8 -66.35 -20.09 -12.26
C ARG A 8 -66.97 -21.38 -11.69
N PRO A 9 -66.16 -22.37 -11.35
CA PRO A 9 -66.05 -22.65 -9.92
C PRO A 9 -64.61 -22.85 -9.39
N GLY A 10 -64.46 -22.57 -8.13
CA GLY A 10 -63.22 -22.55 -7.37
C GLY A 10 -62.65 -23.93 -7.01
N LEU A 11 -61.34 -23.91 -6.79
CA LEU A 11 -60.62 -25.00 -6.14
C LEU A 11 -59.86 -24.42 -4.97
N LEU A 12 -60.24 -24.82 -3.75
CA LEU A 12 -59.49 -24.58 -2.52
C LEU A 12 -58.15 -25.29 -2.60
N VAL A 13 -57.05 -24.56 -2.48
CA VAL A 13 -55.74 -25.13 -2.17
C VAL A 13 -55.36 -24.65 -0.76
N VAL A 14 -55.24 -25.59 0.14
CA VAL A 14 -54.77 -25.40 1.50
C VAL A 14 -53.29 -25.09 1.46
N LEU A 15 -52.89 -23.87 1.83
CA LEU A 15 -51.51 -23.48 2.07
C LEU A 15 -51.14 -23.88 3.51
N ALA A 16 -50.30 -24.89 3.65
CA ALA A 16 -49.60 -25.16 4.87
C ALA A 16 -48.47 -24.12 5.02
N ALA A 17 -48.60 -23.20 5.93
CA ALA A 17 -47.58 -22.21 6.27
C ALA A 17 -46.49 -22.89 7.14
N LEU A 18 -45.34 -23.14 6.58
CA LEU A 18 -44.09 -23.36 7.33
C LEU A 18 -43.60 -21.96 7.78
N ALA A 19 -43.80 -21.62 9.02
CA ALA A 19 -43.22 -20.45 9.67
C ALA A 19 -41.74 -20.71 9.95
N ALA A 20 -40.88 -20.31 9.00
CA ALA A 20 -39.48 -20.08 9.27
C ALA A 20 -39.34 -18.77 10.04
N GLY A 21 -39.04 -18.83 11.33
CA GLY A 21 -38.83 -17.66 12.18
C GLY A 21 -37.62 -16.85 11.73
N VAL A 22 -37.84 -15.85 10.88
CA VAL A 22 -36.88 -14.77 10.65
C VAL A 22 -37.02 -13.82 11.86
N GLY A 23 -36.12 -13.99 12.83
CA GLY A 23 -35.95 -13.03 13.91
C GLY A 23 -35.55 -11.67 13.33
N LEU A 24 -36.49 -10.73 13.29
CA LEU A 24 -36.21 -9.33 13.02
C LEU A 24 -35.25 -8.80 14.07
N LEU A 25 -33.95 -8.73 13.71
CA LEU A 25 -32.94 -7.96 14.46
C LEU A 25 -33.28 -6.48 14.29
N ALA A 26 -33.62 -5.83 15.38
CA ALA A 26 -33.87 -4.39 15.45
C ALA A 26 -32.65 -3.61 14.91
N PRO A 27 -32.85 -2.45 14.24
CA PRO A 27 -31.74 -1.63 13.77
C PRO A 27 -30.88 -1.21 14.96
N ALA A 28 -29.56 -1.39 14.79
CA ALA A 28 -28.57 -1.04 15.80
C ALA A 28 -28.72 0.46 16.18
N GLY A 29 -29.29 0.72 17.34
CA GLY A 29 -29.44 2.05 17.90
C GLY A 29 -28.07 2.73 17.99
N SER A 30 -28.00 4.00 17.62
CA SER A 30 -26.84 4.87 17.76
C SER A 30 -26.30 4.79 19.19
N LEU A 31 -25.11 4.19 19.38
CA LEU A 31 -24.42 4.11 20.67
C LEU A 31 -23.92 5.52 21.04
N ALA A 32 -24.72 6.25 21.82
CA ALA A 32 -24.38 7.59 22.30
C ALA A 32 -23.24 7.56 23.31
N SER A 33 -22.32 8.51 23.17
CA SER A 33 -21.10 8.69 23.98
C SER A 33 -21.39 9.45 25.28
N ALA A 34 -21.00 8.86 26.41
CA ALA A 34 -20.68 9.63 27.62
C ALA A 34 -19.15 9.76 27.69
N ALA A 35 -18.63 10.96 27.89
CA ALA A 35 -17.23 11.40 28.18
C ALA A 35 -16.03 10.43 27.89
N GLY A 36 -16.14 9.64 26.86
CA GLY A 36 -15.10 8.72 26.33
C GLY A 36 -15.38 8.55 24.85
N GLY A 37 -14.40 8.29 24.01
CA GLY A 37 -14.56 8.13 22.57
C GLY A 37 -15.75 7.24 22.21
N ARG A 38 -16.27 7.39 20.98
CA ARG A 38 -17.36 6.53 20.46
C ARG A 38 -16.92 5.08 20.51
N LEU A 39 -17.75 4.20 21.10
CA LEU A 39 -17.47 2.75 21.15
C LEU A 39 -17.41 2.20 19.71
N THR A 40 -16.33 1.51 19.41
CA THR A 40 -16.15 0.81 18.14
C THR A 40 -15.84 -0.66 18.45
N ILE A 41 -16.51 -1.57 17.76
CA ILE A 41 -16.36 -3.02 17.92
C ILE A 41 -15.97 -3.62 16.57
N SER A 42 -15.06 -4.59 16.57
CA SER A 42 -14.68 -5.37 15.38
C SER A 42 -14.51 -6.86 15.78
N PRO A 43 -15.04 -7.85 15.00
CA PRO A 43 -15.84 -7.65 13.80
C PRO A 43 -17.09 -6.82 14.07
N GLN A 44 -17.57 -6.11 13.05
CA GLN A 44 -18.81 -5.34 13.20
C GLN A 44 -20.01 -6.28 13.29
N PRO A 45 -21.10 -5.88 13.94
CA PRO A 45 -22.33 -6.66 13.92
C PRO A 45 -22.75 -7.02 12.49
N ASN A 46 -23.06 -8.30 12.27
CA ASN A 46 -23.47 -8.88 10.99
C ASN A 46 -22.36 -8.94 9.91
N THR A 47 -21.08 -8.82 10.28
CA THR A 47 -19.99 -9.18 9.35
C THR A 47 -20.22 -10.60 8.83
N PRO A 48 -20.29 -10.82 7.50
CA PRO A 48 -20.66 -12.13 6.95
C PRO A 48 -19.50 -13.10 6.81
N ASP A 49 -18.25 -12.64 7.01
CA ASP A 49 -17.02 -13.32 6.61
C ASP A 49 -15.82 -13.05 7.53
N ALA A 50 -16.06 -12.91 8.82
CA ALA A 50 -14.97 -12.74 9.78
C ALA A 50 -13.98 -13.92 9.72
N SER A 51 -12.66 -13.65 9.92
CA SER A 51 -11.65 -14.73 9.97
C SER A 51 -11.97 -15.77 11.03
N PRO A 52 -11.67 -17.04 10.79
CA PRO A 52 -11.64 -18.05 11.88
C PRO A 52 -10.72 -17.64 13.05
N GLY A 53 -9.63 -16.90 12.78
CA GLY A 53 -8.71 -16.37 13.78
C GLY A 53 -9.09 -14.99 14.34
N THR A 54 -10.31 -14.53 14.12
CA THR A 54 -10.72 -13.17 14.52
C THR A 54 -10.71 -12.98 16.03
N GLN A 55 -10.26 -11.82 16.47
CA GLN A 55 -10.36 -11.34 17.84
C GLN A 55 -11.53 -10.34 17.95
N ILE A 56 -12.08 -10.16 19.16
CA ILE A 56 -13.13 -9.16 19.40
C ILE A 56 -12.48 -7.88 19.89
N SER A 57 -12.34 -6.92 19.00
CA SER A 57 -11.72 -5.62 19.26
C SER A 57 -12.73 -4.62 19.85
N ILE A 58 -12.36 -3.92 20.91
CA ILE A 58 -13.25 -3.00 21.67
C ILE A 58 -12.48 -1.71 21.91
N LEU A 59 -12.84 -0.65 21.18
CA LEU A 59 -12.26 0.69 21.28
C LEU A 59 -13.23 1.69 21.93
N GLY A 60 -12.69 2.76 22.54
CA GLY A 60 -13.48 3.85 23.11
C GLY A 60 -13.87 3.63 24.56
N VAL A 61 -13.36 2.57 25.21
CA VAL A 61 -13.51 2.30 26.65
C VAL A 61 -12.20 1.74 27.20
N ALA A 62 -11.83 2.09 28.42
CA ALA A 62 -10.65 1.50 29.04
C ALA A 62 -10.87 0.00 29.32
N ARG A 63 -9.79 -0.78 29.25
CA ARG A 63 -9.85 -2.24 29.54
C ARG A 63 -10.47 -2.54 30.91
N SER A 64 -10.17 -1.72 31.93
CA SER A 64 -10.73 -1.87 33.28
C SER A 64 -12.25 -1.69 33.38
N GLN A 65 -12.88 -1.10 32.36
CA GLN A 65 -14.32 -0.95 32.26
C GLN A 65 -15.00 -2.16 31.61
N ILE A 66 -14.26 -2.99 30.87
CA ILE A 66 -14.76 -4.20 30.24
C ILE A 66 -14.81 -5.32 31.29
N ARG A 67 -16.01 -5.74 31.69
CA ARG A 67 -16.23 -6.75 32.71
C ARG A 67 -16.06 -8.17 32.15
N SER A 68 -16.69 -8.44 31.00
CA SER A 68 -16.59 -9.73 30.33
C SER A 68 -16.87 -9.61 28.84
N VAL A 69 -16.29 -10.52 28.07
CA VAL A 69 -16.59 -10.81 26.67
C VAL A 69 -16.90 -12.30 26.63
N SER A 70 -18.08 -12.68 26.17
CA SER A 70 -18.48 -14.06 25.93
C SER A 70 -18.64 -14.25 24.43
N VAL A 71 -17.96 -15.24 23.88
CA VAL A 71 -18.00 -15.61 22.46
C VAL A 71 -18.50 -17.02 22.36
N THR A 72 -19.55 -17.25 21.59
CA THR A 72 -20.18 -18.57 21.43
C THR A 72 -20.41 -18.83 19.95
N GLY A 73 -19.70 -19.80 19.39
CA GLY A 73 -19.94 -20.34 18.05
C GLY A 73 -21.10 -21.34 18.06
N GLN A 74 -21.89 -21.33 16.99
CA GLN A 74 -23.01 -22.25 16.84
C GLN A 74 -22.57 -23.71 16.84
N SER A 75 -21.44 -24.01 16.23
CA SER A 75 -20.87 -25.35 16.09
C SER A 75 -19.74 -25.61 17.08
N SER A 76 -18.91 -24.60 17.37
CA SER A 76 -17.73 -24.71 18.21
C SER A 76 -17.99 -24.48 19.71
N GLY A 77 -19.19 -23.98 20.09
CA GLY A 77 -19.56 -23.74 21.47
C GLY A 77 -18.92 -22.49 22.08
N VAL A 78 -18.72 -22.47 23.39
CA VAL A 78 -18.17 -21.32 24.13
C VAL A 78 -16.64 -21.29 23.99
N HIS A 79 -16.12 -20.15 23.61
CA HIS A 79 -14.67 -19.92 23.46
C HIS A 79 -14.08 -19.25 24.72
N SER A 80 -13.08 -19.88 25.31
CA SER A 80 -12.14 -19.25 26.24
C SER A 80 -11.21 -18.30 25.50
N GLY A 81 -10.61 -17.34 26.23
CA GLY A 81 -9.71 -16.39 25.63
C GLY A 81 -9.20 -15.35 26.62
N ARG A 82 -8.35 -14.47 26.15
CA ARG A 82 -7.68 -13.44 26.96
C ARG A 82 -8.07 -12.06 26.52
N LEU A 83 -8.38 -11.18 27.48
CA LEU A 83 -8.64 -9.76 27.23
C LEU A 83 -7.33 -8.98 27.35
N LEU A 84 -6.75 -8.56 26.23
CA LEU A 84 -5.46 -7.88 26.11
C LEU A 84 -5.66 -6.40 25.81
N SER A 85 -4.94 -5.51 26.52
CA SER A 85 -5.02 -4.06 26.35
C SER A 85 -4.25 -3.59 25.11
N TYR A 86 -4.82 -2.62 24.40
CA TYR A 86 -4.04 -1.84 23.42
C TYR A 86 -3.04 -0.92 24.10
N SER A 87 -1.99 -0.52 23.36
CA SER A 87 -1.12 0.57 23.79
C SER A 87 -1.95 1.86 23.92
N GLY A 88 -1.59 2.72 24.89
CA GLY A 88 -2.32 3.99 25.12
C GLY A 88 -3.68 3.85 25.79
N HIS A 89 -4.02 2.71 26.39
CA HIS A 89 -5.24 2.47 27.18
C HIS A 89 -6.57 2.81 26.47
N ARG A 90 -6.60 2.73 25.12
CA ARG A 90 -7.74 3.11 24.27
C ARG A 90 -8.84 2.06 24.23
N GLY A 91 -8.59 0.87 24.75
CA GLY A 91 -9.48 -0.28 24.68
C GLY A 91 -8.74 -1.58 24.93
N ALA A 92 -9.37 -2.67 24.52
CA ALA A 92 -8.81 -4.01 24.60
C ALA A 92 -9.36 -4.90 23.49
N SER A 93 -8.66 -6.00 23.24
CA SER A 93 -9.12 -7.07 22.36
C SER A 93 -9.28 -8.37 23.17
N PHE A 94 -10.40 -9.06 23.03
CA PHE A 94 -10.55 -10.43 23.45
C PHE A 94 -10.02 -11.34 22.35
N VAL A 95 -8.98 -12.09 22.66
CA VAL A 95 -8.32 -13.03 21.76
C VAL A 95 -8.73 -14.45 22.17
N PRO A 96 -9.55 -15.15 21.36
CA PRO A 96 -9.89 -16.56 21.61
C PRO A 96 -8.64 -17.44 21.66
N ASP A 97 -8.64 -18.45 22.53
CA ASP A 97 -7.53 -19.40 22.65
C ASP A 97 -7.50 -20.41 21.48
N GLN A 98 -8.66 -20.64 20.84
CA GLN A 98 -8.82 -21.53 19.69
C GLN A 98 -9.56 -20.80 18.56
N PRO A 99 -9.26 -21.09 17.29
CA PRO A 99 -10.00 -20.55 16.15
C PRO A 99 -11.48 -20.93 16.19
N LEU A 100 -12.30 -20.07 15.57
CA LEU A 100 -13.71 -20.33 15.30
C LEU A 100 -13.86 -21.30 14.12
N THR A 101 -14.99 -22.01 14.05
CA THR A 101 -15.26 -22.94 12.94
C THR A 101 -15.72 -22.16 11.69
N GLN A 102 -15.16 -22.52 10.54
CA GLN A 102 -15.54 -21.90 9.26
C GLN A 102 -17.03 -22.11 8.97
N GLY A 103 -17.68 -21.04 8.48
CA GLY A 103 -19.09 -21.03 8.10
C GLY A 103 -20.06 -20.91 9.28
N GLU A 104 -19.61 -20.95 10.53
CA GLU A 104 -20.52 -20.87 11.67
C GLU A 104 -20.99 -19.43 11.99
N SER A 105 -22.17 -19.34 12.58
CA SER A 105 -22.65 -18.10 13.21
C SER A 105 -22.08 -17.98 14.62
N VAL A 106 -21.62 -16.80 14.99
CA VAL A 106 -21.04 -16.51 16.30
C VAL A 106 -21.86 -15.45 17.02
N ALA A 107 -22.20 -15.71 18.29
CA ALA A 107 -22.85 -14.76 19.18
C ALA A 107 -21.84 -14.19 20.17
N VAL A 108 -21.85 -12.87 20.34
CA VAL A 108 -20.98 -12.14 21.28
C VAL A 108 -21.83 -11.38 22.30
N VAL A 109 -21.48 -11.50 23.58
CA VAL A 109 -22.05 -10.70 24.67
C VAL A 109 -20.93 -9.92 25.34
N LEU A 110 -20.98 -8.59 25.20
CA LEU A 110 -20.02 -7.66 25.80
C LEU A 110 -20.65 -6.96 27.00
N ARG A 111 -20.02 -7.05 28.17
CA ARG A 111 -20.44 -6.37 29.41
C ARG A 111 -19.44 -5.27 29.78
N ILE A 112 -19.90 -4.02 29.79
CA ILE A 112 -19.11 -2.84 30.14
C ILE A 112 -19.72 -2.19 31.39
N ARG A 113 -18.89 -1.75 32.33
CA ARG A 113 -19.36 -1.07 33.54
C ARG A 113 -20.21 0.14 33.20
N GLY A 114 -21.39 0.25 33.82
CA GLY A 114 -22.30 1.38 33.62
C GLY A 114 -23.07 1.37 32.29
N ARG A 115 -23.02 0.26 31.53
CA ARG A 115 -23.79 0.09 30.27
C ARG A 115 -24.64 -1.18 30.32
N LYS A 116 -25.74 -1.17 29.57
CA LYS A 116 -26.49 -2.40 29.29
C LYS A 116 -25.61 -3.37 28.51
N PRO A 117 -25.77 -4.69 28.67
CA PRO A 117 -25.05 -5.68 27.87
C PRO A 117 -25.28 -5.44 26.37
N ILE A 118 -24.19 -5.45 25.61
CA ILE A 118 -24.24 -5.35 24.14
C ILE A 118 -24.19 -6.75 23.59
N ARG A 119 -25.16 -7.10 22.74
CA ARG A 119 -25.27 -8.40 22.07
C ARG A 119 -25.20 -8.18 20.58
N PHE A 120 -24.36 -8.96 19.89
CA PHE A 120 -24.24 -8.93 18.43
C PHE A 120 -23.75 -10.29 17.94
N GLY A 121 -23.84 -10.50 16.65
CA GLY A 121 -23.31 -11.69 16.00
C GLY A 121 -22.61 -11.36 14.69
N PHE A 122 -21.87 -12.33 14.19
CA PHE A 122 -21.22 -12.32 12.88
C PHE A 122 -21.13 -13.77 12.37
N THR A 123 -20.79 -13.93 11.08
CA THR A 123 -20.52 -15.26 10.48
C THR A 123 -19.03 -15.39 10.21
N VAL A 124 -18.51 -16.59 10.40
CA VAL A 124 -17.12 -16.93 10.10
C VAL A 124 -16.98 -17.29 8.62
N ALA A 125 -15.96 -16.75 7.95
CA ALA A 125 -15.69 -17.04 6.55
C ALA A 125 -15.48 -18.54 6.30
N THR A 126 -15.99 -19.04 5.19
CA THR A 126 -15.50 -20.26 4.56
C THR A 126 -14.31 -19.88 3.68
N LEU A 127 -13.10 -20.30 4.04
CA LEU A 127 -11.89 -19.88 3.38
C LEU A 127 -11.75 -20.53 1.99
N GLY A 128 -11.27 -19.74 1.03
CA GLY A 128 -10.87 -20.18 -0.29
C GLY A 128 -9.43 -20.72 -0.33
N ALA A 129 -9.02 -21.20 -1.48
CA ALA A 129 -7.65 -21.64 -1.70
C ALA A 129 -6.67 -20.46 -1.69
N LYS A 130 -5.58 -20.59 -0.94
CA LYS A 130 -4.48 -19.63 -0.96
C LYS A 130 -3.66 -19.79 -2.23
N GLN A 131 -3.20 -18.68 -2.78
CA GLN A 131 -2.29 -18.68 -3.93
C GLN A 131 -0.84 -18.61 -3.46
N GLY A 132 0.06 -19.24 -4.23
CA GLY A 132 1.49 -19.08 -4.07
C GLY A 132 2.02 -17.80 -4.73
N PRO A 133 3.31 -17.49 -4.55
CA PRO A 133 3.94 -16.34 -5.20
C PRO A 133 4.05 -16.52 -6.70
N LEU A 134 4.03 -15.39 -7.43
CA LEU A 134 4.40 -15.36 -8.83
C LEU A 134 5.86 -15.76 -9.03
N THR A 135 6.13 -16.54 -10.07
CA THR A 135 7.50 -16.83 -10.49
C THR A 135 8.02 -15.66 -11.32
N LEU A 136 9.11 -15.04 -10.86
CA LEU A 136 9.81 -13.99 -11.58
C LEU A 136 10.92 -14.62 -12.43
N THR A 137 10.89 -14.41 -13.76
CA THR A 137 11.88 -14.94 -14.69
C THR A 137 12.70 -13.83 -15.33
N ALA A 138 14.00 -14.03 -15.46
CA ALA A 138 15.01 -13.28 -16.22
C ALA A 138 15.17 -11.77 -15.92
N THR A 139 16.40 -11.37 -15.66
CA THR A 139 16.88 -9.98 -15.58
C THR A 139 17.37 -9.50 -16.96
N GLN A 140 17.33 -8.16 -17.19
CA GLN A 140 17.90 -7.50 -18.38
C GLN A 140 19.16 -6.72 -17.97
N PRO A 141 20.37 -7.31 -18.04
CA PRO A 141 21.57 -6.74 -17.45
C PRO A 141 21.96 -5.36 -18.01
N ASP A 142 21.68 -5.09 -19.27
CA ASP A 142 21.96 -3.83 -19.97
C ASP A 142 21.20 -2.61 -19.42
N LYS A 143 20.12 -2.85 -18.68
CA LYS A 143 19.28 -1.81 -18.06
C LYS A 143 19.61 -1.56 -16.58
N LEU A 144 20.61 -2.26 -16.06
CA LEU A 144 21.05 -2.15 -14.67
C LEU A 144 22.27 -1.24 -14.53
N GLN A 145 22.43 -0.67 -13.34
CA GLN A 145 23.66 0.04 -12.96
C GLN A 145 24.61 -0.91 -12.26
N HIS A 146 25.91 -0.76 -12.53
CA HIS A 146 26.96 -1.52 -11.91
C HIS A 146 27.98 -0.58 -11.28
N PHE A 147 28.44 -0.92 -10.08
CA PHE A 147 29.40 -0.13 -9.31
C PHE A 147 30.62 -0.96 -8.98
N VAL A 148 31.81 -0.37 -9.13
CA VAL A 148 33.08 -1.05 -8.84
C VAL A 148 33.28 -1.22 -7.35
N SER A 149 32.87 -0.21 -6.57
CA SER A 149 32.97 -0.22 -5.10
C SER A 149 31.88 -1.08 -4.43
N GLU A 150 30.76 -1.33 -5.09
CA GLU A 150 29.65 -2.16 -4.60
C GLU A 150 29.14 -3.11 -5.72
N PRO A 151 29.92 -4.12 -6.13
CA PRO A 151 29.62 -4.95 -7.31
C PRO A 151 28.35 -5.81 -7.16
N GLY A 152 27.91 -6.07 -5.93
CA GLY A 152 26.65 -6.78 -5.65
C GLY A 152 25.41 -5.90 -5.72
N LEU A 153 25.56 -4.57 -5.85
CA LEU A 153 24.44 -3.64 -5.94
C LEU A 153 24.14 -3.34 -7.42
N ILE A 154 22.99 -3.82 -7.91
CA ILE A 154 22.61 -3.76 -9.34
C ILE A 154 21.22 -3.14 -9.55
N PRO A 155 21.01 -1.87 -9.13
CA PRO A 155 19.72 -1.22 -9.26
C PRO A 155 19.36 -0.90 -10.71
N PRO A 156 18.06 -0.81 -11.07
CA PRO A 156 17.62 -0.28 -12.35
C PRO A 156 18.12 1.14 -12.59
N LYS A 157 18.39 1.49 -13.85
CA LYS A 157 18.85 2.84 -14.23
C LYS A 157 17.67 3.78 -14.39
N ILE A 158 17.60 4.82 -13.58
CA ILE A 158 16.60 5.88 -13.70
C ILE A 158 17.06 6.95 -14.66
N THR A 159 16.21 7.31 -15.63
CA THR A 159 16.49 8.34 -16.63
C THR A 159 15.66 9.60 -16.36
N ILE A 160 16.29 10.76 -16.36
CA ILE A 160 15.60 12.05 -16.28
C ILE A 160 15.60 12.70 -17.67
N ASN A 161 14.44 12.66 -18.33
CA ASN A 161 14.26 13.16 -19.70
C ASN A 161 14.16 14.69 -19.75
N LYS A 162 13.57 15.29 -18.71
CA LYS A 162 13.40 16.73 -18.55
C LYS A 162 13.51 17.13 -17.09
N SER A 163 14.19 18.23 -16.81
CA SER A 163 14.27 18.75 -15.45
C SER A 163 14.51 20.25 -15.44
N SER A 164 13.65 21.00 -14.75
CA SER A 164 13.92 22.39 -14.41
C SER A 164 14.82 22.48 -13.16
N LYS A 165 15.63 23.56 -13.06
CA LYS A 165 16.49 23.81 -11.90
C LYS A 165 15.70 23.74 -10.57
N ARG A 166 14.49 24.31 -10.55
CA ARG A 166 13.59 24.28 -9.37
C ARG A 166 13.14 22.86 -9.02
N ALA A 167 12.73 22.08 -10.01
CA ALA A 167 12.27 20.71 -9.78
C ALA A 167 13.40 19.81 -9.27
N ARG A 168 14.66 20.00 -9.69
CA ARG A 168 15.81 19.23 -9.15
C ARG A 168 15.97 19.39 -7.63
N GLY A 169 15.64 20.54 -7.07
CA GLY A 169 15.77 20.86 -5.64
C GLY A 169 14.61 20.37 -4.76
N ASN A 170 13.51 19.88 -5.33
CA ASN A 170 12.28 19.56 -4.58
C ASN A 170 12.32 18.26 -3.75
N GLY A 171 13.49 17.75 -3.40
CA GLY A 171 13.66 16.54 -2.60
C GLY A 171 14.07 15.33 -3.44
N LYS A 172 14.16 14.19 -2.78
CA LYS A 172 14.53 12.90 -3.39
C LYS A 172 13.30 12.24 -4.00
N LEU A 173 13.49 11.41 -5.03
CA LEU A 173 12.49 10.54 -5.60
C LEU A 173 12.52 9.20 -4.84
N LEU A 174 11.38 8.75 -4.38
CA LEU A 174 11.18 7.49 -3.67
C LEU A 174 10.34 6.58 -4.56
N LEU A 175 10.89 5.45 -4.96
CA LEU A 175 10.25 4.46 -5.82
C LEU A 175 10.54 3.04 -5.33
N THR A 176 9.80 2.12 -5.87
CA THR A 176 9.97 0.69 -5.66
C THR A 176 9.91 0.02 -7.02
N PRO A 177 11.05 -0.03 -7.76
CA PRO A 177 11.08 -0.72 -9.04
C PRO A 177 10.57 -2.14 -8.88
N LEU A 178 9.64 -2.52 -9.73
CA LEU A 178 9.12 -3.87 -9.82
C LEU A 178 8.77 -4.18 -11.28
N PRO A 179 8.72 -5.46 -11.64
CA PRO A 179 8.32 -5.84 -12.98
C PRO A 179 6.95 -5.30 -13.30
N SER A 180 6.79 -4.65 -14.44
CA SER A 180 5.48 -4.24 -14.92
C SER A 180 4.71 -5.50 -15.36
N PRO A 181 3.49 -5.72 -14.86
CA PRO A 181 2.67 -6.82 -15.33
C PRO A 181 2.29 -6.57 -16.78
N VAL A 182 2.79 -7.39 -17.70
CA VAL A 182 2.31 -7.38 -19.09
C VAL A 182 1.04 -8.23 -19.11
N VAL A 183 -0.11 -7.59 -19.10
CA VAL A 183 -1.39 -8.25 -19.32
C VAL A 183 -1.49 -8.54 -20.81
N HIS A 184 -1.43 -9.82 -21.19
CA HIS A 184 -1.75 -10.27 -22.54
C HIS A 184 -3.26 -10.57 -22.61
N PRO A 185 -4.08 -9.72 -23.26
CA PRO A 185 -5.53 -9.92 -23.35
C PRO A 185 -5.90 -11.21 -24.10
N GLU A 186 -4.97 -11.75 -24.88
CA GLU A 186 -5.20 -12.86 -25.81
C GLU A 186 -4.92 -14.25 -25.22
N SER A 187 -4.28 -14.34 -24.06
CA SER A 187 -3.94 -15.61 -23.42
C SER A 187 -4.49 -15.65 -22.00
N ASN A 188 -5.69 -16.17 -21.83
CA ASN A 188 -6.26 -16.67 -20.55
C ASN A 188 -5.54 -16.24 -19.25
N ASN A 189 -5.34 -14.94 -19.03
CA ASN A 189 -4.77 -14.35 -17.81
C ASN A 189 -3.37 -14.84 -17.36
N THR A 190 -2.53 -15.28 -18.27
CA THR A 190 -1.13 -15.54 -17.93
C THR A 190 -0.38 -14.22 -17.89
N VAL A 191 -0.18 -13.68 -16.70
CA VAL A 191 0.67 -12.50 -16.49
C VAL A 191 2.12 -12.92 -16.66
N THR A 192 2.74 -12.58 -17.78
CA THR A 192 4.18 -12.76 -17.96
C THR A 192 4.89 -11.54 -17.38
N ILE A 193 5.56 -11.71 -16.25
CA ILE A 193 6.34 -10.66 -15.62
C ILE A 193 7.79 -10.80 -16.07
N LYS A 194 8.36 -9.74 -16.67
CA LYS A 194 9.76 -9.66 -17.09
C LYS A 194 10.49 -8.64 -16.21
N PRO A 195 11.09 -9.07 -15.10
CA PRO A 195 11.83 -8.14 -14.27
C PRO A 195 13.07 -7.64 -15.00
N VAL A 196 13.33 -6.34 -14.91
CA VAL A 196 14.58 -5.74 -15.41
C VAL A 196 15.73 -6.06 -14.47
N GLY A 197 15.46 -6.17 -13.18
CA GLY A 197 16.45 -6.49 -12.17
C GLY A 197 15.80 -6.84 -10.84
N PRO A 198 16.58 -6.88 -9.76
CA PRO A 198 16.06 -7.09 -8.43
C PRO A 198 15.15 -5.92 -8.02
N GLY A 199 14.01 -6.23 -7.43
CA GLY A 199 13.11 -5.25 -6.83
C GLY A 199 13.66 -4.68 -5.53
N GLY A 200 12.96 -3.68 -4.99
CA GLY A 200 13.25 -3.15 -3.67
C GLY A 200 13.01 -1.65 -3.52
N PRO A 201 13.01 -1.13 -2.29
CA PRO A 201 12.87 0.30 -2.06
C PRO A 201 14.11 1.06 -2.51
N MET A 202 13.91 2.12 -3.31
CA MET A 202 14.96 2.89 -4.00
C MET A 202 14.76 4.38 -3.79
N ILE A 203 15.84 5.09 -3.54
CA ILE A 203 15.88 6.56 -3.47
C ILE A 203 16.87 7.06 -4.50
N VAL A 204 16.43 8.00 -5.35
CA VAL A 204 17.30 8.72 -6.29
C VAL A 204 17.20 10.24 -6.09
N ASP A 205 18.21 10.96 -6.54
CA ASP A 205 18.17 12.43 -6.51
C ASP A 205 17.36 12.99 -7.69
N GLY A 206 17.23 14.33 -7.76
CA GLY A 206 16.51 15.00 -8.85
C GLY A 206 17.20 14.92 -10.22
N GLY A 207 18.38 14.36 -10.31
CA GLY A 207 19.11 14.05 -11.53
C GLY A 207 19.04 12.58 -11.95
N GLY A 208 18.36 11.74 -11.16
CA GLY A 208 18.26 10.30 -11.43
C GLY A 208 19.42 9.48 -10.85
N ASN A 209 20.38 10.10 -10.16
CA ASN A 209 21.47 9.37 -9.54
C ASN A 209 20.99 8.59 -8.32
N LEU A 210 21.47 7.35 -8.18
CA LEU A 210 21.19 6.52 -7.02
C LEU A 210 21.64 7.25 -5.74
N VAL A 211 20.80 7.19 -4.70
CA VAL A 211 21.13 7.62 -3.34
C VAL A 211 21.15 6.40 -2.42
N TRP A 212 20.14 5.56 -2.52
CA TRP A 212 19.98 4.37 -1.71
C TRP A 212 19.17 3.31 -2.45
N PHE A 213 19.57 2.06 -2.32
CA PHE A 213 18.81 0.91 -2.78
C PHE A 213 18.98 -0.25 -1.81
N ARG A 214 17.84 -0.81 -1.37
CA ARG A 214 17.79 -2.09 -0.65
C ARG A 214 17.33 -3.15 -1.64
N GLN A 215 18.30 -3.82 -2.23
CA GLN A 215 18.04 -4.92 -3.15
C GLN A 215 17.37 -6.09 -2.44
N LEU A 216 16.27 -6.59 -2.99
CA LEU A 216 15.54 -7.77 -2.52
C LEU A 216 15.84 -8.94 -3.44
N ALA A 217 15.91 -10.14 -2.86
CA ALA A 217 16.06 -11.36 -3.63
C ALA A 217 14.69 -11.81 -4.19
N PRO A 218 14.61 -12.20 -5.48
CA PRO A 218 13.37 -12.78 -6.01
C PRO A 218 12.91 -14.00 -5.18
N PRO A 219 11.61 -14.21 -4.98
CA PRO A 219 10.47 -13.48 -5.55
C PRO A 219 10.00 -12.26 -4.74
N GLU A 220 10.79 -11.79 -3.76
CA GLU A 220 10.40 -10.65 -2.94
C GLU A 220 10.44 -9.34 -3.72
N VAL A 221 9.45 -8.50 -3.48
CA VAL A 221 9.33 -7.14 -4.03
C VAL A 221 8.94 -6.16 -2.93
N ALA A 222 9.05 -4.87 -3.22
CA ALA A 222 8.58 -3.82 -2.33
C ALA A 222 7.58 -2.91 -3.04
N THR A 223 6.67 -2.32 -2.28
CA THR A 223 5.75 -1.29 -2.76
C THR A 223 5.65 -0.13 -1.77
N ASN A 224 5.13 1.01 -2.20
CA ASN A 224 4.76 2.13 -1.33
C ASN A 224 5.90 2.74 -0.51
N LEU A 225 7.13 2.83 -1.03
CA LEU A 225 8.20 3.54 -0.32
C LEU A 225 7.82 5.01 -0.13
N ARG A 226 7.68 5.44 1.11
CA ARG A 226 7.35 6.84 1.43
C ARG A 226 7.89 7.30 2.78
N LEU A 227 7.86 8.60 2.98
CA LEU A 227 8.22 9.23 4.25
C LEU A 227 6.99 9.35 5.13
N GLN A 228 7.03 8.74 6.32
CA GLN A 228 5.98 8.85 7.31
C GLN A 228 6.52 9.37 8.66
N THR A 229 5.66 9.45 9.66
CA THR A 229 6.05 9.84 11.02
C THR A 229 5.70 8.71 11.98
N PHE A 230 6.68 8.20 12.70
CA PHE A 230 6.51 7.18 13.72
C PHE A 230 7.10 7.66 15.04
N LYS A 231 6.31 7.69 16.10
CA LYS A 231 6.72 8.20 17.44
C LYS A 231 7.41 9.57 17.36
N GLY A 232 6.84 10.50 16.60
CA GLY A 232 7.35 11.86 16.42
C GLY A 232 8.57 12.00 15.50
N ARG A 233 9.13 10.91 14.98
CA ARG A 233 10.31 10.91 14.10
C ARG A 233 9.94 10.60 12.67
N LYS A 234 10.64 11.21 11.71
CA LYS A 234 10.53 10.85 10.29
C LYS A 234 11.19 9.48 10.05
N VAL A 235 10.48 8.61 9.34
CA VAL A 235 10.88 7.25 9.00
C VAL A 235 10.56 6.98 7.54
N LEU A 236 11.32 6.06 6.93
CA LEU A 236 10.91 5.43 5.69
C LEU A 236 9.98 4.27 6.02
N THR A 237 8.97 4.10 5.19
CA THR A 237 8.07 2.95 5.27
C THR A 237 7.82 2.40 3.87
N TRP A 238 7.71 1.07 3.77
CA TRP A 238 7.31 0.36 2.56
C TRP A 238 6.67 -0.96 2.96
N TRP A 239 5.95 -1.58 2.05
CA TRP A 239 5.57 -2.97 2.15
C TRP A 239 6.64 -3.84 1.45
N GLU A 240 6.92 -5.04 2.00
CA GLU A 240 7.89 -6.00 1.48
C GLU A 240 7.29 -7.40 1.56
N GLY A 241 7.37 -8.18 0.48
CA GLY A 241 6.81 -9.52 0.41
C GLY A 241 6.71 -10.06 -1.01
N THR A 242 5.82 -11.02 -1.23
CA THR A 242 5.59 -11.65 -2.54
C THR A 242 4.23 -11.30 -3.10
N VAL A 243 4.10 -11.26 -4.42
CA VAL A 243 2.84 -10.99 -5.12
C VAL A 243 2.27 -12.30 -5.66
N THR A 244 0.95 -12.46 -5.61
CA THR A 244 0.23 -13.63 -6.13
C THR A 244 -0.27 -13.40 -7.56
N PRO A 245 -0.67 -14.46 -8.30
CA PRO A 245 -1.27 -14.33 -9.62
C PRO A 245 -2.52 -13.44 -9.69
N SER A 246 -3.29 -13.34 -8.59
CA SER A 246 -4.44 -12.41 -8.50
C SER A 246 -4.04 -11.00 -8.03
N ALA A 247 -2.76 -10.61 -8.17
CA ALA A 247 -2.23 -9.28 -7.90
C ALA A 247 -2.43 -8.76 -6.48
N TYR A 248 -2.55 -9.64 -5.46
CA TYR A 248 -2.47 -9.23 -4.05
C TYR A 248 -1.17 -9.70 -3.41
N GLY A 249 -0.76 -9.03 -2.33
CA GLY A 249 0.50 -9.26 -1.64
C GLY A 249 0.39 -10.21 -0.46
N ILE A 250 1.49 -10.91 -0.17
CA ILE A 250 1.71 -11.69 1.05
C ILE A 250 3.01 -11.20 1.68
N GLY A 251 2.92 -10.32 2.68
CA GLY A 251 4.11 -9.69 3.24
C GLY A 251 3.88 -8.94 4.54
N GLY A 252 4.66 -7.88 4.74
CA GLY A 252 4.61 -7.03 5.92
C GLY A 252 5.01 -5.58 5.66
N GLY A 253 4.61 -4.70 6.57
CA GLY A 253 4.93 -3.29 6.53
C GLY A 253 6.25 -2.99 7.25
N VAL A 254 7.25 -2.49 6.54
CA VAL A 254 8.57 -2.19 7.07
C VAL A 254 8.65 -0.73 7.51
N ILE A 255 9.24 -0.48 8.68
CA ILE A 255 9.55 0.85 9.21
C ILE A 255 11.07 0.93 9.41
N ALA A 256 11.72 1.87 8.73
CA ALA A 256 13.18 2.08 8.84
C ALA A 256 13.51 3.53 9.25
N ASN A 257 14.58 3.68 10.03
CA ASN A 257 15.07 4.97 10.49
C ASN A 257 16.01 5.65 9.45
N ARG A 258 16.56 6.82 9.80
CA ARG A 258 17.47 7.60 8.93
C ARG A 258 18.80 6.89 8.59
N SER A 259 19.17 5.88 9.36
CA SER A 259 20.32 5.02 9.03
C SER A 259 19.92 3.75 8.28
N TYR A 260 18.70 3.69 7.74
CA TYR A 260 18.12 2.58 7.00
C TYR A 260 17.99 1.27 7.79
N ARG A 261 18.22 1.34 9.11
CA ARG A 261 17.97 0.21 10.00
C ARG A 261 16.47 -0.01 10.15
N ILE A 262 16.01 -1.21 9.87
CA ILE A 262 14.63 -1.64 10.13
C ILE A 262 14.41 -1.60 11.66
N VAL A 263 13.45 -0.79 12.09
CA VAL A 263 13.09 -0.63 13.51
C VAL A 263 11.86 -1.42 13.90
N LYS A 264 11.04 -1.78 12.90
CA LYS A 264 9.85 -2.64 13.08
C LYS A 264 9.41 -3.20 11.74
N VAL A 265 8.96 -4.45 11.74
CA VAL A 265 8.10 -5.03 10.72
C VAL A 265 6.72 -5.20 11.33
N VAL A 266 5.70 -4.73 10.63
CA VAL A 266 4.30 -4.81 11.03
C VAL A 266 3.63 -5.89 10.21
N HIS A 267 2.92 -6.78 10.89
CA HIS A 267 2.11 -7.83 10.27
C HIS A 267 0.63 -7.58 10.55
N SER A 268 -0.23 -8.13 9.72
CA SER A 268 -1.66 -8.22 9.95
C SER A 268 -1.99 -9.13 11.13
N GLY A 269 -3.17 -8.97 11.69
CA GLY A 269 -3.74 -9.88 12.69
C GLY A 269 -4.78 -10.80 12.08
N ASN A 270 -5.47 -11.56 12.96
CA ASN A 270 -6.59 -12.44 12.61
C ASN A 270 -6.23 -13.56 11.59
N GLY A 271 -4.92 -13.89 11.45
CA GLY A 271 -4.44 -14.95 10.54
C GLY A 271 -4.36 -14.56 9.07
N TYR A 272 -4.55 -13.30 8.74
CA TYR A 272 -4.41 -12.80 7.39
C TYR A 272 -2.95 -12.47 7.01
N PRO A 273 -2.55 -12.50 5.74
CA PRO A 273 -1.36 -11.84 5.25
C PRO A 273 -1.62 -10.33 5.07
N MET A 274 -0.61 -9.49 5.31
CA MET A 274 -0.67 -8.07 4.95
C MET A 274 -0.45 -7.91 3.44
N ASP A 275 -1.32 -7.13 2.81
CA ASP A 275 -1.30 -6.88 1.37
C ASP A 275 -0.46 -5.66 0.98
N LEU A 276 -0.08 -5.61 -0.30
CA LEU A 276 0.86 -4.65 -0.88
C LEU A 276 0.29 -3.24 -1.12
N HIS A 277 -1.04 -3.09 -1.21
CA HIS A 277 -1.66 -1.90 -1.79
C HIS A 277 -1.61 -0.66 -0.89
N GLU A 278 -1.65 -0.80 0.43
CA GLU A 278 -1.56 0.35 1.35
C GLU A 278 -0.90 0.02 2.68
N PHE A 279 -0.07 0.94 3.17
CA PHE A 279 0.52 0.89 4.50
C PHE A 279 0.65 2.31 5.08
N GLU A 280 -0.26 2.72 5.94
CA GLU A 280 -0.31 4.05 6.57
C GLU A 280 -0.07 3.95 8.09
N LEU A 281 0.85 4.76 8.62
CA LEU A 281 1.05 4.91 10.06
C LEU A 281 0.08 5.97 10.60
N THR A 282 -0.70 5.61 11.61
CA THR A 282 -1.63 6.52 12.25
C THR A 282 -0.96 7.36 13.35
N ARG A 283 -1.60 8.45 13.75
CA ARG A 283 -1.12 9.28 14.86
C ARG A 283 -1.21 8.60 16.22
N ASP A 284 -2.09 7.61 16.33
CA ASP A 284 -2.34 6.86 17.57
C ASP A 284 -1.30 5.73 17.77
N GLY A 285 -0.38 5.55 16.83
CA GLY A 285 0.68 4.53 16.90
C GLY A 285 0.25 3.19 16.31
N ASP A 286 -0.78 3.19 15.50
CA ASP A 286 -1.27 2.03 14.77
C ASP A 286 -0.79 2.04 13.32
N ALA A 287 -0.97 0.93 12.66
CA ALA A 287 -0.81 0.76 11.23
C ALA A 287 -2.16 0.42 10.58
N LEU A 288 -2.51 1.16 9.54
CA LEU A 288 -3.70 0.94 8.71
C LEU A 288 -3.23 0.44 7.34
N PHE A 289 -3.77 -0.69 6.88
CA PHE A 289 -3.31 -1.35 5.67
C PHE A 289 -4.41 -2.21 5.03
N THR A 290 -4.15 -2.67 3.80
CA THR A 290 -4.99 -3.61 3.08
C THR A 290 -4.65 -5.06 3.43
N VAL A 291 -5.67 -5.90 3.35
CA VAL A 291 -5.60 -7.36 3.43
C VAL A 291 -6.50 -7.92 2.34
N TYR A 292 -6.08 -9.00 1.70
CA TYR A 292 -6.92 -9.76 0.79
C TYR A 292 -7.10 -11.19 1.32
N SER A 293 -8.35 -11.64 1.34
CA SER A 293 -8.71 -12.97 1.83
C SER A 293 -9.51 -13.73 0.80
N PRO A 294 -8.99 -14.82 0.22
CA PRO A 294 -9.81 -15.73 -0.56
C PRO A 294 -10.86 -16.39 0.33
N ILE A 295 -12.13 -16.23 -0.04
CA ILE A 295 -13.28 -16.82 0.64
C ILE A 295 -14.19 -17.52 -0.36
N ARG A 296 -15.12 -18.33 0.13
CA ARG A 296 -16.14 -18.98 -0.67
C ARG A 296 -17.52 -18.47 -0.27
N VAL A 297 -18.25 -17.94 -1.23
CA VAL A 297 -19.55 -17.28 -1.02
C VAL A 297 -20.57 -17.70 -2.08
N HIS A 298 -21.84 -17.47 -1.81
CA HIS A 298 -22.89 -17.56 -2.83
C HIS A 298 -22.83 -16.31 -3.71
N LEU A 299 -22.48 -16.48 -4.98
CA LEU A 299 -22.54 -15.37 -5.94
C LEU A 299 -23.91 -15.31 -6.62
N PRO A 300 -24.43 -14.11 -6.94
CA PRO A 300 -25.64 -13.97 -7.74
C PRO A 300 -25.55 -14.74 -9.06
N GLY A 301 -26.61 -15.48 -9.41
CA GLY A 301 -26.69 -16.26 -10.65
C GLY A 301 -26.04 -17.66 -10.58
N THR A 302 -25.44 -18.05 -9.45
CA THR A 302 -24.97 -19.43 -9.25
C THR A 302 -26.10 -20.34 -8.73
N PRO A 303 -26.07 -21.66 -9.01
CA PRO A 303 -27.07 -22.60 -8.47
C PRO A 303 -27.13 -22.56 -6.95
N PRO A 304 -28.31 -22.75 -6.32
CA PRO A 304 -28.44 -22.84 -4.87
C PRO A 304 -27.49 -23.87 -4.27
N GLY A 305 -26.84 -23.53 -3.15
CA GLY A 305 -25.87 -24.40 -2.48
C GLY A 305 -24.45 -24.35 -3.07
N THR A 306 -24.24 -23.67 -4.19
CA THR A 306 -22.90 -23.51 -4.80
C THR A 306 -22.15 -22.36 -4.16
N LEU A 307 -20.97 -22.65 -3.59
CA LEU A 307 -20.04 -21.64 -3.11
C LEU A 307 -18.96 -21.35 -4.15
N SER A 308 -18.90 -20.12 -4.59
CA SER A 308 -17.93 -19.64 -5.59
C SER A 308 -16.78 -18.89 -4.91
N PRO A 309 -15.57 -18.93 -5.48
CA PRO A 309 -14.43 -18.21 -4.93
C PRO A 309 -14.58 -16.70 -5.12
N LEU A 310 -14.44 -15.94 -4.03
CA LEU A 310 -14.39 -14.47 -3.98
C LEU A 310 -13.11 -14.04 -3.29
N LEU A 311 -12.52 -12.96 -3.73
CA LEU A 311 -11.42 -12.30 -3.04
C LEU A 311 -11.97 -11.11 -2.25
N ASP A 312 -12.17 -11.28 -0.92
CA ASP A 312 -12.59 -10.16 -0.09
C ASP A 312 -11.40 -9.22 0.16
N ALA A 313 -11.63 -7.93 -0.05
CA ALA A 313 -10.66 -6.87 0.21
C ALA A 313 -10.99 -6.18 1.53
N ILE A 314 -10.06 -6.26 2.48
CA ILE A 314 -10.25 -5.88 3.87
C ILE A 314 -9.36 -4.70 4.22
N VAL A 315 -9.88 -3.77 5.00
CA VAL A 315 -9.11 -2.72 5.67
C VAL A 315 -8.88 -3.13 7.10
N GLN A 316 -7.62 -3.26 7.50
CA GLN A 316 -7.27 -3.64 8.87
C GLN A 316 -6.39 -2.58 9.53
N GLU A 317 -6.61 -2.30 10.81
CA GLU A 317 -5.79 -1.46 11.65
C GLU A 317 -5.26 -2.27 12.83
N VAL A 318 -3.94 -2.20 13.05
CA VAL A 318 -3.24 -2.97 14.07
C VAL A 318 -2.44 -2.02 14.97
N ASP A 319 -2.51 -2.20 16.27
CA ASP A 319 -1.62 -1.56 17.25
C ASP A 319 -0.20 -2.09 17.05
N ILE A 320 0.71 -1.23 16.56
CA ILE A 320 2.08 -1.62 16.18
C ILE A 320 2.87 -2.19 17.37
N LYS A 321 2.57 -1.75 18.60
CA LYS A 321 3.30 -2.20 19.79
C LYS A 321 2.87 -3.60 20.22
N THR A 322 1.57 -3.88 20.22
CA THR A 322 1.01 -5.13 20.75
C THR A 322 0.74 -6.19 19.67
N GLY A 323 0.59 -5.79 18.40
CA GLY A 323 0.16 -6.66 17.31
C GLY A 323 -1.35 -6.95 17.31
N LEU A 324 -2.12 -6.36 18.22
CA LEU A 324 -3.55 -6.59 18.32
C LEU A 324 -4.31 -5.81 17.24
N VAL A 325 -5.33 -6.46 16.65
CA VAL A 325 -6.24 -5.79 15.71
C VAL A 325 -7.10 -4.78 16.46
N VAL A 326 -7.06 -3.55 15.99
CA VAL A 326 -7.80 -2.41 16.56
C VAL A 326 -9.14 -2.25 15.86
N TRP A 327 -9.15 -2.47 14.55
CA TRP A 327 -10.34 -2.32 13.71
C TRP A 327 -10.17 -3.07 12.39
N GLU A 328 -11.30 -3.56 11.87
CA GLU A 328 -11.36 -4.28 10.61
C GLU A 328 -12.67 -3.94 9.90
N TRP A 329 -12.59 -3.83 8.57
CA TRP A 329 -13.75 -3.57 7.72
C TRP A 329 -13.61 -4.38 6.42
N HIS A 330 -14.66 -5.12 6.08
CA HIS A 330 -14.72 -6.00 4.92
C HIS A 330 -15.46 -5.33 3.78
N SER A 331 -14.99 -5.50 2.54
CA SER A 331 -15.71 -5.02 1.36
C SER A 331 -16.95 -5.87 1.09
N TYR A 332 -16.84 -7.18 1.25
CA TYR A 332 -17.96 -8.08 1.16
C TYR A 332 -19.00 -7.81 2.28
N GLY A 333 -20.27 -7.76 1.91
CA GLY A 333 -21.33 -7.36 2.84
C GLY A 333 -21.54 -5.84 3.01
N HIS A 334 -20.56 -5.00 2.58
CA HIS A 334 -20.69 -3.54 2.61
C HIS A 334 -20.84 -2.91 1.23
N ILE A 335 -20.18 -3.47 0.21
CA ILE A 335 -20.26 -3.00 -1.18
C ILE A 335 -21.03 -4.06 -1.98
N PRO A 336 -22.13 -3.71 -2.67
CA PRO A 336 -22.86 -4.65 -3.49
C PRO A 336 -22.00 -5.17 -4.66
N LEU A 337 -21.99 -6.49 -4.87
CA LEU A 337 -21.17 -7.15 -5.92
C LEU A 337 -21.49 -6.65 -7.33
N GLU A 338 -22.75 -6.31 -7.60
CA GLU A 338 -23.23 -5.76 -8.89
C GLU A 338 -22.63 -4.39 -9.22
N THR A 339 -22.02 -3.70 -8.26
CA THR A 339 -21.31 -2.44 -8.51
C THR A 339 -19.95 -2.66 -9.17
N SER A 340 -19.42 -3.87 -9.14
CA SER A 340 -18.17 -4.23 -9.79
C SER A 340 -18.24 -4.06 -11.32
N GLN A 341 -17.14 -3.63 -11.91
CA GLN A 341 -16.92 -3.62 -13.36
C GLN A 341 -16.15 -4.86 -13.82
N ALA A 342 -15.53 -5.59 -12.88
CA ALA A 342 -14.93 -6.88 -13.14
C ALA A 342 -16.01 -7.96 -13.29
N THR A 343 -15.70 -9.00 -14.04
CA THR A 343 -16.58 -10.17 -14.25
C THR A 343 -15.96 -11.39 -13.58
N PRO A 344 -16.78 -12.27 -12.94
CA PRO A 344 -16.29 -13.53 -12.42
C PRO A 344 -15.65 -14.36 -13.51
N GLN A 345 -14.49 -14.96 -13.22
CA GLN A 345 -13.81 -15.89 -14.13
C GLN A 345 -13.91 -17.30 -13.57
N ASN A 346 -14.07 -18.30 -14.45
CA ASN A 346 -14.44 -19.67 -14.06
C ASN A 346 -13.43 -20.40 -13.14
N SER A 347 -12.19 -19.97 -13.03
CA SER A 347 -11.14 -20.67 -12.27
C SER A 347 -10.40 -19.84 -11.25
N ALA A 348 -10.60 -18.51 -11.22
CA ALA A 348 -9.93 -17.60 -10.29
C ALA A 348 -10.90 -17.04 -9.25
N SER A 349 -10.39 -16.62 -8.10
CA SER A 349 -11.20 -15.86 -7.12
C SER A 349 -11.66 -14.56 -7.75
N PHE A 350 -12.96 -14.31 -7.72
CA PHE A 350 -13.55 -13.07 -8.23
C PHE A 350 -13.12 -11.88 -7.39
N ASP A 351 -12.26 -11.02 -7.91
CA ASP A 351 -11.91 -9.75 -7.28
C ASP A 351 -12.95 -8.69 -7.68
N ALA A 352 -13.98 -8.56 -6.85
CA ALA A 352 -15.09 -7.65 -7.14
C ALA A 352 -14.79 -6.19 -6.79
N PHE A 353 -13.81 -5.93 -5.93
CA PHE A 353 -13.62 -4.63 -5.30
C PHE A 353 -12.25 -4.02 -5.57
N HIS A 354 -11.20 -4.78 -5.37
CA HIS A 354 -9.80 -4.39 -5.53
C HIS A 354 -9.46 -3.09 -4.80
N ILE A 355 -9.48 -3.11 -3.46
CA ILE A 355 -9.14 -1.94 -2.62
C ILE A 355 -7.65 -1.63 -2.77
N ASN A 356 -7.33 -0.46 -3.30
CA ASN A 356 -5.96 -0.09 -3.62
C ASN A 356 -5.42 1.14 -2.88
N ALA A 357 -6.25 1.88 -2.17
CA ALA A 357 -5.81 2.98 -1.33
C ALA A 357 -6.74 3.18 -0.14
N ILE A 358 -6.14 3.52 0.99
CA ILE A 358 -6.85 3.81 2.23
C ILE A 358 -6.26 5.09 2.81
N GLN A 359 -7.10 5.90 3.45
CA GLN A 359 -6.65 7.06 4.22
C GLN A 359 -7.47 7.25 5.48
N ALA A 360 -6.82 7.36 6.63
CA ALA A 360 -7.45 7.88 7.84
C ALA A 360 -7.75 9.37 7.66
N VAL A 361 -9.01 9.74 7.39
CA VAL A 361 -9.40 11.15 7.12
C VAL A 361 -9.58 11.94 8.41
N LYS A 362 -10.18 11.31 9.40
CA LYS A 362 -10.36 11.79 10.76
C LYS A 362 -10.33 10.58 11.67
N LYS A 363 -10.27 10.78 12.98
CA LYS A 363 -10.21 9.70 13.97
C LYS A 363 -11.32 8.64 13.78
N ASP A 364 -12.47 9.04 13.24
CA ASP A 364 -13.67 8.22 13.10
C ASP A 364 -14.09 7.95 11.64
N ARG A 365 -13.25 8.30 10.66
CA ARG A 365 -13.56 8.15 9.22
C ARG A 365 -12.38 7.61 8.46
N VAL A 366 -12.67 6.74 7.50
CA VAL A 366 -11.70 6.18 6.56
C VAL A 366 -12.19 6.46 5.13
N LEU A 367 -11.27 6.85 4.26
CA LEU A 367 -11.47 6.91 2.82
C LEU A 367 -10.90 5.63 2.22
N ILE A 368 -11.64 4.98 1.33
CA ILE A 368 -11.27 3.72 0.68
C ILE A 368 -11.43 3.90 -0.82
N SER A 369 -10.42 3.58 -1.61
CA SER A 369 -10.49 3.53 -3.07
C SER A 369 -10.57 2.08 -3.52
N ALA A 370 -11.59 1.72 -4.27
CA ALA A 370 -11.78 0.40 -4.85
C ALA A 370 -11.74 0.49 -6.39
N ARG A 371 -10.73 -0.16 -6.99
CA ARG A 371 -10.43 -0.11 -8.43
C ARG A 371 -11.58 -0.68 -9.25
N ASP A 372 -12.01 -1.87 -8.91
CA ASP A 372 -12.93 -2.63 -9.75
C ASP A 372 -14.40 -2.20 -9.63
N THR A 373 -14.69 -1.32 -8.67
CA THR A 373 -15.95 -0.56 -8.64
C THR A 373 -15.81 0.84 -9.25
N SER A 374 -14.60 1.27 -9.64
CA SER A 374 -14.27 2.65 -10.05
C SER A 374 -14.84 3.69 -9.09
N ALA A 375 -14.77 3.42 -7.78
CA ALA A 375 -15.39 4.24 -6.76
C ALA A 375 -14.49 4.50 -5.55
N ILE A 376 -14.75 5.62 -4.89
CA ILE A 376 -14.10 6.01 -3.65
C ILE A 376 -15.18 6.12 -2.58
N TYR A 377 -15.00 5.41 -1.47
CA TYR A 377 -15.94 5.33 -0.38
C TYR A 377 -15.45 6.08 0.85
N LYS A 378 -16.33 6.77 1.54
CA LYS A 378 -16.06 7.29 2.87
C LYS A 378 -16.84 6.48 3.90
N VAL A 379 -16.12 5.87 4.82
CA VAL A 379 -16.67 4.93 5.80
C VAL A 379 -16.62 5.52 7.21
N ASP A 380 -17.68 5.30 7.99
CA ASP A 380 -17.73 5.55 9.43
C ASP A 380 -17.14 4.35 10.18
N ARG A 381 -16.05 4.55 10.92
CA ARG A 381 -15.36 3.45 11.60
C ARG A 381 -16.20 2.71 12.63
N ALA A 382 -17.02 3.41 13.37
CA ALA A 382 -17.76 2.78 14.47
C ALA A 382 -18.95 1.95 14.01
N SER A 383 -19.55 2.28 12.86
CA SER A 383 -20.71 1.57 12.33
C SER A 383 -20.40 0.77 11.05
N GLY A 384 -19.23 0.91 10.44
CA GLY A 384 -18.87 0.33 9.13
C GLY A 384 -19.63 0.94 7.95
N ARG A 385 -20.59 1.80 8.19
CA ARG A 385 -21.47 2.32 7.15
C ARG A 385 -20.72 3.20 6.16
N ILE A 386 -20.97 2.97 4.89
CA ILE A 386 -20.57 3.88 3.82
C ILE A 386 -21.39 5.16 3.95
N LEU A 387 -20.73 6.29 4.17
CA LEU A 387 -21.35 7.60 4.31
C LEU A 387 -21.67 8.23 2.95
N TRP A 388 -20.81 7.95 1.98
CA TRP A 388 -21.01 8.29 0.58
C TRP A 388 -20.03 7.51 -0.32
N ALA A 389 -20.43 7.33 -1.56
CA ALA A 389 -19.61 6.82 -2.67
C ALA A 389 -19.45 7.90 -3.74
N LEU A 390 -18.23 8.04 -4.28
CA LEU A 390 -17.89 8.95 -5.37
C LEU A 390 -17.37 8.13 -6.55
N GLY A 391 -18.01 8.23 -7.71
CA GLY A 391 -17.71 7.43 -8.89
C GLY A 391 -18.38 6.05 -8.88
N GLY A 392 -18.19 5.29 -9.95
CA GLY A 392 -18.79 3.98 -10.14
C GLY A 392 -20.32 3.97 -10.25
N ARG A 393 -20.88 2.76 -10.30
CA ARG A 393 -22.34 2.56 -10.49
C ARG A 393 -23.18 3.03 -9.29
N GLY A 394 -22.59 3.00 -8.09
CA GLY A 394 -23.26 3.41 -6.85
C GLY A 394 -22.99 4.85 -6.39
N SER A 395 -22.54 5.74 -7.27
CA SER A 395 -22.14 7.10 -6.91
C SER A 395 -23.26 7.94 -6.31
N ASN A 396 -23.00 8.54 -5.15
CA ASN A 396 -23.87 9.57 -4.58
C ASN A 396 -23.62 10.97 -5.19
N PHE A 397 -22.59 11.12 -6.03
CA PHE A 397 -22.19 12.40 -6.61
C PHE A 397 -22.44 12.42 -8.10
N ARG A 398 -22.99 13.53 -8.59
CA ARG A 398 -22.97 13.87 -10.00
C ARG A 398 -21.59 14.41 -10.36
N LEU A 399 -20.91 13.75 -11.28
CA LEU A 399 -19.60 14.16 -11.79
C LEU A 399 -19.81 15.18 -12.92
N GLY A 400 -19.17 16.35 -12.80
CA GLY A 400 -19.17 17.38 -13.84
C GLY A 400 -18.25 17.02 -15.03
N PRO A 401 -18.24 17.85 -16.08
CA PRO A 401 -17.38 17.62 -17.24
C PRO A 401 -15.91 17.42 -16.83
N GLY A 402 -15.27 16.38 -17.38
CA GLY A 402 -13.88 16.03 -17.12
C GLY A 402 -13.59 15.45 -15.74
N ALA A 403 -14.59 15.27 -14.88
CA ALA A 403 -14.44 14.72 -13.53
C ALA A 403 -14.63 13.20 -13.45
N GLN A 404 -14.98 12.53 -14.55
CA GLN A 404 -15.10 11.07 -14.64
C GLN A 404 -13.74 10.45 -14.48
N PHE A 405 -13.68 9.32 -13.77
CA PHE A 405 -12.49 8.52 -13.55
C PHE A 405 -12.87 7.03 -13.48
N TYR A 406 -11.89 6.19 -13.80
CA TYR A 406 -12.09 4.74 -13.84
C TYR A 406 -10.82 4.03 -13.36
N PHE A 407 -10.99 2.92 -12.63
CA PHE A 407 -9.90 2.07 -12.12
C PHE A 407 -8.86 2.83 -11.28
N GLN A 408 -9.26 3.92 -10.65
CA GLN A 408 -8.41 4.89 -9.99
C GLN A 408 -7.56 4.31 -8.86
N HIS A 409 -6.39 4.93 -8.64
CA HIS A 409 -5.46 4.62 -7.55
C HIS A 409 -5.15 5.86 -6.70
N ASP A 410 -4.55 5.61 -5.52
CA ASP A 410 -4.01 6.64 -4.61
C ASP A 410 -4.97 7.79 -4.28
N ALA A 411 -6.26 7.47 -4.05
CA ALA A 411 -7.25 8.48 -3.68
C ALA A 411 -6.96 9.09 -2.31
N ARG A 412 -6.86 10.44 -2.23
CA ARG A 412 -6.53 11.18 -1.01
C ARG A 412 -7.46 12.37 -0.80
N MET A 413 -8.05 12.46 0.38
CA MET A 413 -8.79 13.64 0.80
C MET A 413 -7.82 14.79 1.07
N LEU A 414 -8.01 15.91 0.41
CA LEU A 414 -7.24 17.13 0.59
C LEU A 414 -8.02 18.16 1.43
N ARG A 415 -7.34 19.25 1.81
CA ARG A 415 -8.00 20.37 2.49
C ARG A 415 -9.09 21.00 1.61
N LYS A 416 -10.06 21.70 2.24
CA LYS A 416 -11.17 22.43 1.59
C LYS A 416 -12.09 21.53 0.75
N GLY A 417 -12.28 20.26 1.15
CA GLY A 417 -13.19 19.34 0.47
C GLY A 417 -12.75 18.92 -0.93
N ARG A 418 -11.44 18.97 -1.23
CA ARG A 418 -10.88 18.43 -2.46
C ARG A 418 -10.47 16.99 -2.27
N ILE A 419 -10.43 16.25 -3.37
CA ILE A 419 -9.89 14.89 -3.43
C ILE A 419 -8.92 14.80 -4.61
N SER A 420 -7.81 14.11 -4.41
CA SER A 420 -6.88 13.76 -5.48
C SER A 420 -6.89 12.27 -5.71
N MET A 421 -6.56 11.84 -6.93
CA MET A 421 -6.41 10.45 -7.32
C MET A 421 -5.58 10.36 -8.60
N PHE A 422 -5.06 9.20 -8.89
CA PHE A 422 -4.61 8.82 -10.22
C PHE A 422 -5.77 8.10 -10.91
N ASP A 423 -6.15 8.58 -12.08
CA ASP A 423 -7.19 8.00 -12.94
C ASP A 423 -6.48 7.17 -14.01
N ASP A 424 -6.51 5.86 -13.84
CA ASP A 424 -5.89 4.93 -14.79
C ASP A 424 -6.62 5.00 -16.13
N GLY A 425 -7.95 4.93 -16.11
CA GLY A 425 -8.78 5.00 -17.31
C GLY A 425 -8.59 3.85 -18.29
N ALA A 426 -7.60 3.02 -18.08
CA ALA A 426 -7.14 1.94 -18.93
C ALA A 426 -7.20 0.60 -18.19
N GLY A 427 -8.35 0.20 -17.74
CA GLY A 427 -8.60 -1.20 -17.41
C GLY A 427 -9.08 -1.94 -18.66
N PRO A 428 -9.30 -3.27 -18.67
CA PRO A 428 -10.15 -3.86 -19.66
C PRO A 428 -11.64 -3.62 -19.32
N PRO A 429 -12.41 -2.85 -20.15
CA PRO A 429 -11.97 -2.11 -21.35
C PRO A 429 -11.30 -0.77 -21.00
N GLN A 430 -10.53 -0.18 -21.92
CA GLN A 430 -10.05 1.19 -21.80
C GLN A 430 -11.23 2.17 -21.88
N LEU A 431 -11.42 2.99 -20.83
CA LEU A 431 -12.55 3.90 -20.71
C LEU A 431 -12.16 5.37 -20.89
N ASN A 432 -10.89 5.73 -20.65
CA ASN A 432 -10.32 7.02 -20.95
C ASN A 432 -9.18 6.89 -21.98
N PRO A 433 -8.94 7.90 -22.81
CA PRO A 433 -7.90 7.83 -23.85
C PRO A 433 -6.47 7.83 -23.29
N PHE A 434 -6.27 8.25 -22.04
CA PHE A 434 -4.98 8.31 -21.36
C PHE A 434 -5.17 8.37 -19.85
N SER A 435 -4.16 7.92 -19.12
CA SER A 435 -4.11 8.00 -17.66
C SER A 435 -3.65 9.39 -17.18
N ARG A 436 -4.14 9.82 -16.02
CA ARG A 436 -3.91 11.18 -15.53
C ARG A 436 -4.04 11.30 -14.02
N GLY A 437 -3.31 12.22 -13.43
CA GLY A 437 -3.60 12.69 -12.08
C GLY A 437 -4.81 13.63 -12.07
N LEU A 438 -5.75 13.45 -11.14
CA LEU A 438 -6.95 14.29 -10.99
C LEU A 438 -7.00 14.97 -9.62
N ILE A 439 -7.49 16.21 -9.60
CA ILE A 439 -7.95 16.90 -8.40
C ILE A 439 -9.39 17.35 -8.64
N LEU A 440 -10.32 16.86 -7.81
CA LEU A 440 -11.73 17.21 -7.84
C LEU A 440 -12.10 18.05 -6.62
N GLN A 441 -13.08 18.96 -6.78
CA GLN A 441 -13.75 19.66 -5.71
C GLN A 441 -15.06 18.96 -5.39
N LEU A 442 -15.23 18.51 -4.15
CA LEU A 442 -16.47 17.90 -3.68
C LEU A 442 -17.37 18.95 -3.02
N ASN A 443 -18.64 18.95 -3.38
CA ASN A 443 -19.70 19.60 -2.67
C ASN A 443 -20.66 18.51 -2.13
N ALA A 444 -20.40 18.06 -0.91
CA ALA A 444 -21.18 16.98 -0.30
C ALA A 444 -22.65 17.34 -0.07
N ARG A 445 -22.98 18.62 0.16
CA ARG A 445 -24.38 19.07 0.35
C ARG A 445 -25.19 19.01 -0.94
N ARG A 446 -24.55 19.30 -2.08
CA ARG A 446 -25.18 19.29 -3.41
C ARG A 446 -24.94 17.99 -4.18
N HIS A 447 -24.28 17.03 -3.57
CA HIS A 447 -23.89 15.77 -4.21
C HIS A 447 -23.25 15.99 -5.59
N LYS A 448 -22.28 16.92 -5.67
CA LYS A 448 -21.60 17.29 -6.92
C LYS A 448 -20.09 17.25 -6.76
N ALA A 449 -19.38 16.67 -7.73
CA ALA A 449 -17.95 16.75 -7.86
C ALA A 449 -17.58 17.42 -9.19
N THR A 450 -16.63 18.36 -9.14
CA THR A 450 -16.18 19.11 -10.33
C THR A 450 -14.69 19.03 -10.48
N LEU A 451 -14.21 18.99 -11.72
CA LEU A 451 -12.79 19.02 -12.03
C LEU A 451 -12.17 20.35 -11.58
N VAL A 452 -11.13 20.27 -10.77
CA VAL A 452 -10.27 21.42 -10.43
C VAL A 452 -9.08 21.46 -11.39
N ARG A 453 -8.41 20.32 -11.59
CA ARG A 453 -7.25 20.19 -12.47
C ARG A 453 -6.98 18.72 -12.81
N GLN A 454 -6.45 18.51 -14.01
CA GLN A 454 -5.84 17.25 -14.42
C GLN A 454 -4.37 17.45 -14.77
N PHE A 455 -3.58 16.37 -14.66
CA PHE A 455 -2.16 16.33 -14.96
C PHE A 455 -1.87 15.06 -15.77
N ALA A 456 -1.48 15.24 -17.02
CA ALA A 456 -1.19 14.16 -17.95
C ALA A 456 0.12 14.43 -18.69
N ARG A 457 0.79 13.38 -19.15
CA ARG A 457 1.91 13.52 -20.08
C ARG A 457 1.40 13.89 -21.47
N ALA A 458 2.25 14.50 -22.28
CA ALA A 458 1.88 14.95 -23.62
C ALA A 458 1.60 13.80 -24.60
N SER A 459 2.23 12.66 -24.42
CA SER A 459 1.94 11.43 -25.16
C SER A 459 0.88 10.62 -24.41
N SER A 460 0.04 9.91 -25.11
CA SER A 460 -1.04 9.06 -24.60
C SER A 460 -0.53 7.90 -23.72
N THR A 461 0.00 8.22 -22.53
CA THR A 461 0.38 7.21 -21.54
C THR A 461 -0.88 6.60 -20.96
N SER A 462 -0.99 5.28 -21.01
CA SER A 462 -2.18 4.52 -20.60
C SER A 462 -1.77 3.41 -19.64
N ALA A 463 -1.72 3.73 -18.35
CA ALA A 463 -1.43 2.79 -17.28
C ALA A 463 -2.67 1.94 -16.99
N GLN A 464 -2.52 0.63 -17.01
CA GLN A 464 -3.62 -0.30 -16.72
C GLN A 464 -3.90 -0.45 -15.22
N SER A 465 -2.92 -0.13 -14.38
CA SER A 465 -2.99 -0.27 -12.92
C SER A 465 -1.98 0.62 -12.22
N GLU A 466 -2.15 0.73 -10.89
CA GLU A 466 -1.19 1.40 -10.00
C GLU A 466 -1.19 2.93 -10.16
N GLY A 467 -0.11 3.60 -9.76
CA GLY A 467 0.03 5.03 -9.93
C GLY A 467 -0.31 5.86 -8.70
N SER A 468 0.09 7.12 -8.74
CA SER A 468 -0.03 8.02 -7.59
C SER A 468 -0.12 9.49 -8.00
N LEU A 469 -0.76 10.31 -7.16
CA LEU A 469 -0.72 11.75 -7.23
C LEU A 469 -0.36 12.35 -5.88
N GLN A 470 0.81 12.94 -5.76
CA GLN A 470 1.27 13.66 -4.58
C GLN A 470 1.24 15.16 -4.78
N ARG A 471 0.62 15.90 -3.85
CA ARG A 471 0.74 17.34 -3.80
C ARG A 471 1.97 17.75 -2.99
N LEU A 472 2.90 18.46 -3.60
CA LEU A 472 4.14 18.93 -2.97
C LEU A 472 3.90 20.19 -2.11
N PRO A 473 4.80 20.48 -1.13
CA PRO A 473 4.68 21.64 -0.25
C PRO A 473 4.67 22.98 -0.98
N ASP A 474 5.36 23.10 -2.12
CA ASP A 474 5.40 24.31 -2.97
C ASP A 474 4.15 24.44 -3.86
N GLY A 475 3.20 23.50 -3.73
CA GLY A 475 1.96 23.43 -4.48
C GLY A 475 2.06 22.76 -5.84
N ASN A 476 3.25 22.36 -6.28
CA ASN A 476 3.42 21.49 -7.45
C ASN A 476 2.77 20.14 -7.22
N VAL A 477 2.66 19.35 -8.26
CA VAL A 477 2.06 18.02 -8.23
C VAL A 477 3.05 17.03 -8.84
N PHE A 478 3.27 15.92 -8.14
CA PHE A 478 4.08 14.82 -8.62
C PHE A 478 3.18 13.62 -8.92
N VAL A 479 3.33 13.05 -10.11
CA VAL A 479 2.50 11.94 -10.63
C VAL A 479 3.42 10.78 -10.98
N GLY A 480 3.15 9.60 -10.42
CA GLY A 480 3.69 8.31 -10.86
C GLY A 480 2.65 7.61 -11.71
N PHE A 481 3.06 7.02 -12.83
CA PHE A 481 2.17 6.41 -13.81
C PHE A 481 2.02 4.88 -13.65
N GLY A 482 2.34 4.35 -12.47
CA GLY A 482 2.04 2.96 -12.09
C GLY A 482 2.73 1.92 -12.94
N SER A 483 1.95 1.09 -13.61
CA SER A 483 2.43 0.05 -14.53
C SER A 483 3.19 0.58 -15.75
N GLU A 484 3.06 1.88 -16.04
CA GLU A 484 3.91 2.55 -17.01
C GLU A 484 5.20 3.06 -16.36
N PRO A 485 6.36 3.00 -17.02
CA PRO A 485 7.64 3.29 -16.40
C PRO A 485 7.89 4.77 -16.11
N PHE A 486 6.87 5.62 -16.06
CA PHE A 486 7.02 7.07 -16.05
C PHE A 486 6.65 7.72 -14.72
N PHE A 487 7.30 8.86 -14.45
CA PHE A 487 6.90 9.79 -13.40
C PHE A 487 7.16 11.24 -13.84
N SER A 488 6.31 12.17 -13.38
CA SER A 488 6.42 13.57 -13.79
C SER A 488 6.06 14.54 -12.66
N GLU A 489 6.74 15.70 -12.61
CA GLU A 489 6.34 16.81 -11.77
C GLU A 489 5.74 17.93 -12.61
N PHE A 490 4.60 18.43 -12.18
CA PHE A 490 3.88 19.53 -12.82
C PHE A 490 3.77 20.72 -11.87
N SER A 491 3.83 21.93 -12.42
CA SER A 491 3.44 23.13 -11.68
C SER A 491 1.95 23.09 -11.32
N GLN A 492 1.51 23.94 -10.39
CA GLN A 492 0.08 24.09 -10.06
C GLN A 492 -0.80 24.38 -11.30
N ARG A 493 -0.20 24.98 -12.35
CA ARG A 493 -0.90 25.31 -13.61
C ARG A 493 -0.83 24.21 -14.66
N GLY A 494 -0.20 23.06 -14.35
CA GLY A 494 -0.07 21.92 -15.28
C GLY A 494 1.14 21.99 -16.21
N LYS A 495 2.07 22.95 -16.06
CA LYS A 495 3.33 22.96 -16.83
C LYS A 495 4.25 21.84 -16.35
N LEU A 496 4.75 21.01 -17.25
CA LEU A 496 5.72 19.94 -16.97
C LEU A 496 7.07 20.54 -16.54
N LEU A 497 7.52 20.19 -15.34
CA LEU A 497 8.75 20.70 -14.70
C LEU A 497 9.85 19.65 -14.63
N LEU A 498 9.47 18.38 -14.46
CA LEU A 498 10.37 17.23 -14.47
C LEU A 498 9.63 16.06 -15.12
N ASP A 499 10.34 15.28 -15.92
CA ASP A 499 9.88 14.03 -16.50
C ASP A 499 11.01 13.03 -16.43
N GLY A 500 10.69 11.80 -16.03
CA GLY A 500 11.66 10.73 -15.93
C GLY A 500 11.02 9.36 -16.08
N SER A 501 11.87 8.35 -16.20
CA SER A 501 11.43 6.97 -16.39
C SER A 501 12.34 5.96 -15.69
N LEU A 502 11.74 4.84 -15.34
CA LEU A 502 12.39 3.56 -15.11
C LEU A 502 12.75 2.93 -16.47
N PRO A 503 13.47 1.79 -16.51
CA PRO A 503 13.55 0.93 -17.70
C PRO A 503 12.16 0.55 -18.24
N GLN A 504 12.07 0.24 -19.54
CA GLN A 504 10.80 0.03 -20.25
C GLN A 504 9.89 -1.03 -19.63
N ASP A 505 10.44 -2.11 -19.09
CA ASP A 505 9.65 -3.22 -18.56
C ASP A 505 9.52 -3.19 -17.03
N ASP A 506 9.87 -2.07 -16.41
CA ASP A 506 9.66 -1.79 -14.99
C ASP A 506 8.51 -0.83 -14.78
N GLY A 507 7.77 -1.05 -13.71
CA GLY A 507 6.82 -0.11 -13.14
C GLY A 507 7.21 0.25 -11.70
N THR A 508 6.35 0.99 -11.06
CA THR A 508 6.45 1.26 -9.63
C THR A 508 5.06 1.53 -9.08
N TYR A 509 4.64 0.76 -8.09
CA TYR A 509 3.28 0.85 -7.56
C TYR A 509 2.88 2.30 -7.28
N ARG A 510 3.77 3.09 -6.64
CA ARG A 510 3.65 4.54 -6.45
C ARG A 510 5.02 5.18 -6.44
N THR A 511 5.07 6.43 -6.86
CA THR A 511 6.27 7.27 -6.83
C THR A 511 6.00 8.54 -6.03
N TYR A 512 6.92 8.89 -5.13
CA TYR A 512 6.79 10.08 -4.28
C TYR A 512 8.05 10.94 -4.28
N ARG A 513 7.89 12.20 -3.87
CA ARG A 513 9.01 13.12 -3.60
C ARG A 513 8.98 13.61 -2.17
N PHE A 514 10.09 13.44 -1.48
CA PHE A 514 10.24 13.91 -0.10
C PHE A 514 11.63 14.46 0.16
N PRO A 515 11.78 15.48 1.04
CA PRO A 515 13.08 15.80 1.63
C PRO A 515 13.51 14.60 2.49
N TRP A 516 14.70 14.09 2.21
CA TRP A 516 15.28 12.98 2.96
C TRP A 516 16.76 13.24 3.25
N THR A 517 17.15 13.01 4.49
CA THR A 517 18.54 12.96 4.94
C THR A 517 18.82 11.58 5.49
N GLY A 518 19.65 10.82 4.78
CA GLY A 518 20.11 9.51 5.16
C GLY A 518 21.50 9.58 5.77
N THR A 519 21.71 8.84 6.86
CA THR A 519 22.99 8.75 7.59
C THR A 519 23.24 7.29 7.93
N PRO A 520 23.72 6.46 6.95
CA PRO A 520 23.99 5.05 7.15
C PRO A 520 25.03 4.86 8.26
N LYS A 521 24.99 3.70 8.92
CA LYS A 521 25.96 3.31 9.96
C LYS A 521 27.00 2.32 9.46
N THR A 522 26.82 1.78 8.25
CA THR A 522 27.84 1.01 7.55
C THR A 522 28.97 1.95 7.13
N PRO A 523 30.21 1.49 7.05
CA PRO A 523 31.30 2.28 6.47
C PRO A 523 31.06 2.56 4.98
N PRO A 524 31.67 3.64 4.40
CA PRO A 524 31.74 3.82 2.96
C PRO A 524 32.40 2.62 2.27
N ALA A 525 31.95 2.30 1.08
CA ALA A 525 32.56 1.30 0.22
C ALA A 525 33.69 1.93 -0.60
N VAL A 526 34.75 1.15 -0.85
CA VAL A 526 35.91 1.55 -1.66
C VAL A 526 36.40 0.37 -2.48
N ALA A 527 36.84 0.64 -3.71
CA ALA A 527 37.58 -0.29 -4.54
C ALA A 527 38.77 0.45 -5.19
N ALA A 528 39.86 -0.25 -5.48
CA ALA A 528 41.01 0.29 -6.19
C ALA A 528 41.43 -0.67 -7.29
N ARG A 529 41.55 -0.18 -8.51
CA ARG A 529 41.97 -0.96 -9.67
C ARG A 529 43.26 -0.39 -10.25
N ARG A 530 44.27 -1.22 -10.41
CA ARG A 530 45.50 -0.82 -11.09
C ARG A 530 45.24 -0.69 -12.58
N THR A 531 45.61 0.47 -13.14
CA THR A 531 45.40 0.81 -14.56
C THR A 531 46.72 0.89 -15.32
N GLY A 532 47.86 0.78 -14.61
CA GLY A 532 49.20 0.74 -15.14
C GLY A 532 50.24 0.62 -14.01
N PRO A 533 51.56 0.50 -14.33
CA PRO A 533 52.62 0.29 -13.34
C PRO A 533 52.65 1.33 -12.21
N ALA A 534 52.29 2.58 -12.52
CA ALA A 534 52.27 3.69 -11.58
C ALA A 534 50.93 4.42 -11.60
N SER A 535 49.81 3.75 -11.92
CA SER A 535 48.49 4.36 -11.96
C SER A 535 47.42 3.46 -11.35
N VAL A 536 46.52 4.06 -10.58
CA VAL A 536 45.39 3.39 -9.89
C VAL A 536 44.16 4.24 -10.00
N SER A 537 43.00 3.63 -10.30
CA SER A 537 41.67 4.24 -10.16
C SER A 537 41.07 3.79 -8.85
N VAL A 538 40.74 4.75 -7.98
CA VAL A 538 40.00 4.52 -6.72
C VAL A 538 38.54 4.89 -6.89
N PHE A 539 37.63 4.01 -6.47
CA PHE A 539 36.19 4.16 -6.54
C PHE A 539 35.63 4.24 -5.14
N ALA A 540 34.79 5.24 -4.85
CA ALA A 540 34.20 5.45 -3.54
C ALA A 540 32.70 5.67 -3.65
N SER A 541 31.93 4.94 -2.82
CA SER A 541 30.47 5.09 -2.69
C SER A 541 30.05 4.95 -1.22
N TRP A 542 28.80 5.34 -0.95
CA TRP A 542 28.19 5.08 0.34
C TRP A 542 26.69 4.99 0.19
N ASN A 543 26.15 3.77 0.15
CA ASN A 543 24.76 3.49 -0.07
C ASN A 543 23.89 4.12 1.03
N GLY A 544 23.12 5.13 0.65
CA GLY A 544 22.20 5.85 1.52
C GLY A 544 22.71 7.16 2.11
N ASP A 545 24.00 7.48 2.01
CA ASP A 545 24.49 8.74 2.53
C ASP A 545 24.07 9.93 1.65
N THR A 546 23.60 11.00 2.29
CA THR A 546 23.17 12.24 1.63
C THR A 546 23.99 13.46 2.00
N GLU A 547 24.97 13.33 2.87
CA GLU A 547 25.75 14.44 3.42
C GLU A 547 27.18 14.50 2.89
N VAL A 548 27.68 13.41 2.27
CA VAL A 548 28.99 13.41 1.62
C VAL A 548 29.03 14.44 0.49
N ALA A 549 29.95 15.39 0.61
CA ALA A 549 30.25 16.40 -0.41
C ALA A 549 31.56 16.12 -1.15
N LYS A 550 32.54 15.49 -0.46
CA LYS A 550 33.86 15.19 -1.01
C LYS A 550 34.38 13.86 -0.47
N TRP A 551 35.23 13.23 -1.25
CA TRP A 551 36.01 12.06 -0.88
C TRP A 551 37.47 12.44 -0.72
N ARG A 552 38.10 12.10 0.42
CA ARG A 552 39.56 12.17 0.61
C ARG A 552 40.12 10.77 0.47
N ILE A 553 40.99 10.59 -0.52
CA ILE A 553 41.63 9.33 -0.80
C ILE A 553 42.90 9.25 0.04
N LEU A 554 43.11 8.13 0.68
CA LEU A 554 44.30 7.80 1.46
C LEU A 554 45.04 6.65 0.77
N ALA A 555 46.35 6.73 0.67
CA ALA A 555 47.20 5.65 0.21
C ALA A 555 48.17 5.23 1.31
N GLU A 556 48.47 3.97 1.37
CA GLU A 556 49.44 3.41 2.31
C GLU A 556 50.88 3.73 1.85
N GLY A 557 51.67 4.34 2.71
CA GLY A 557 53.07 4.60 2.50
C GLY A 557 53.95 3.36 2.80
N ALA A 558 55.26 3.44 2.49
CA ALA A 558 56.20 2.37 2.76
C ALA A 558 56.34 2.01 4.27
N ASP A 559 55.93 2.94 5.15
CA ASP A 559 55.91 2.77 6.61
C ASP A 559 54.58 2.19 7.13
N GLY A 560 53.66 1.76 6.22
CA GLY A 560 52.32 1.26 6.58
C GLY A 560 51.33 2.35 7.00
N SER A 561 51.72 3.63 7.01
CA SER A 561 50.83 4.72 7.40
C SER A 561 49.96 5.18 6.23
N LEU A 562 48.68 5.46 6.53
CA LEU A 562 47.74 6.01 5.55
C LEU A 562 47.88 7.53 5.45
N ARG A 563 48.27 8.04 4.27
CA ARG A 563 48.45 9.47 4.01
C ARG A 563 47.46 9.97 2.94
N PRO A 564 46.91 11.19 3.09
CA PRO A 564 46.07 11.78 2.06
C PRO A 564 46.82 12.00 0.76
N VAL A 565 46.31 11.48 -0.36
CA VAL A 565 46.94 11.64 -1.69
C VAL A 565 46.06 12.44 -2.66
N ALA A 566 44.73 12.47 -2.45
CA ALA A 566 43.82 13.28 -3.25
C ALA A 566 42.55 13.64 -2.49
N THR A 567 41.83 14.65 -2.99
CA THR A 567 40.46 15.00 -2.55
C THR A 567 39.65 15.34 -3.80
N ALA A 568 38.53 14.64 -3.98
CA ALA A 568 37.60 14.83 -5.10
C ALA A 568 36.20 15.20 -4.61
N ARG A 569 35.46 15.98 -5.39
CA ARG A 569 34.02 16.19 -5.15
C ARG A 569 33.26 14.91 -5.43
N ARG A 570 32.21 14.64 -4.65
CA ARG A 570 31.28 13.54 -4.94
C ARG A 570 30.65 13.76 -6.32
N SER A 571 30.65 12.73 -7.16
CA SER A 571 29.96 12.69 -8.45
C SER A 571 29.06 11.47 -8.51
N GLY A 572 27.75 11.68 -8.47
CA GLY A 572 26.77 10.56 -8.50
C GLY A 572 26.79 9.67 -7.24
N PHE A 573 26.46 8.40 -7.43
CA PHE A 573 26.52 7.37 -6.38
C PHE A 573 27.96 6.95 -6.10
N GLU A 574 28.70 6.56 -7.14
CA GLU A 574 30.10 6.19 -7.06
C GLU A 574 30.98 7.29 -7.68
N THR A 575 32.03 7.67 -7.00
CA THR A 575 33.02 8.65 -7.46
C THR A 575 34.32 7.94 -7.80
N ARG A 576 34.80 8.06 -9.04
CA ARG A 576 36.10 7.59 -9.50
C ARG A 576 37.16 8.68 -9.34
N VAL A 577 38.33 8.32 -8.84
CA VAL A 577 39.52 9.19 -8.71
C VAL A 577 40.71 8.48 -9.27
N ASP A 578 41.29 9.02 -10.34
CA ASP A 578 42.49 8.49 -10.96
C ASP A 578 43.74 9.09 -10.31
N LEU A 579 44.70 8.26 -9.94
CA LEU A 579 45.92 8.60 -9.20
C LEU A 579 47.17 8.10 -9.93
N ASN A 580 48.20 8.92 -9.94
CA ASN A 580 49.52 8.51 -10.34
C ASN A 580 50.29 8.08 -9.07
N THR A 581 50.36 6.79 -8.81
CA THR A 581 50.97 6.22 -7.60
C THR A 581 51.32 4.75 -7.76
N THR A 582 52.35 4.33 -7.07
CA THR A 582 52.76 2.93 -6.93
C THR A 582 52.23 2.28 -5.64
N ALA A 583 51.52 3.04 -4.81
CA ALA A 583 50.91 2.54 -3.57
C ALA A 583 50.03 1.30 -3.84
N THR A 584 50.04 0.37 -2.91
CA THR A 584 49.39 -0.94 -3.05
C THR A 584 48.06 -1.04 -2.29
N ALA A 585 47.84 -0.15 -1.30
CA ALA A 585 46.61 -0.17 -0.53
C ALA A 585 46.03 1.24 -0.33
N PHE A 586 44.68 1.30 -0.25
CA PHE A 586 43.92 2.55 -0.24
C PHE A 586 42.77 2.49 0.75
N ALA A 587 42.40 3.67 1.26
CA ALA A 587 41.19 3.90 2.02
C ALA A 587 40.58 5.22 1.61
N VAL A 588 39.29 5.48 2.00
CA VAL A 588 38.64 6.74 1.76
C VAL A 588 38.04 7.33 3.03
N ARG A 589 38.05 8.67 3.15
CA ARG A 589 37.29 9.43 4.14
C ARG A 589 36.20 10.21 3.44
N ALA A 590 34.98 10.03 3.90
CA ALA A 590 33.81 10.81 3.48
C ALA A 590 33.82 12.16 4.23
N LEU A 591 33.76 13.27 3.48
CA LEU A 591 33.74 14.62 4.03
C LEU A 591 32.41 15.30 3.72
N ASP A 592 31.82 15.99 4.71
CA ASP A 592 30.65 16.84 4.52
C ASP A 592 31.02 18.16 3.80
N SER A 593 30.01 19.03 3.60
CA SER A 593 30.19 20.34 2.94
C SER A 593 31.15 21.27 3.69
N SER A 594 31.31 21.11 5.00
CA SER A 594 32.25 21.86 5.84
C SER A 594 33.67 21.29 5.83
N GLY A 595 33.89 20.12 5.22
CA GLY A 595 35.16 19.42 5.20
C GLY A 595 35.41 18.50 6.40
N ARG A 596 34.42 18.33 7.30
CA ARG A 596 34.46 17.43 8.44
C ARG A 596 34.33 15.99 7.97
N THR A 597 35.14 15.09 8.53
CA THR A 597 34.99 13.65 8.27
C THR A 597 33.73 13.11 8.95
N ILE A 598 32.87 12.45 8.15
CA ILE A 598 31.60 11.86 8.60
C ILE A 598 31.60 10.32 8.50
N GLY A 599 32.62 9.74 7.82
CA GLY A 599 32.80 8.30 7.71
C GLY A 599 34.16 7.95 7.08
N HIS A 600 34.59 6.70 7.28
CA HIS A 600 35.82 6.17 6.71
C HIS A 600 35.62 4.69 6.30
N SER A 601 36.30 4.27 5.24
CA SER A 601 36.33 2.87 4.81
C SER A 601 37.40 2.08 5.57
N GLY A 602 37.37 0.77 5.43
CA GLY A 602 38.53 -0.07 5.66
C GLY A 602 39.64 0.20 4.62
N VAL A 603 40.84 -0.35 4.87
CA VAL A 603 41.95 -0.38 3.90
C VAL A 603 41.75 -1.57 2.97
N ILE A 604 41.91 -1.35 1.66
CA ILE A 604 41.80 -2.40 0.65
C ILE A 604 43.03 -2.39 -0.28
N PRO A 605 43.46 -3.55 -0.79
CA PRO A 605 44.52 -3.60 -1.79
C PRO A 605 44.03 -3.09 -3.15
N ALA A 606 44.92 -2.61 -3.99
CA ALA A 606 44.65 -2.37 -5.39
C ALA A 606 44.74 -3.70 -6.17
N SER A 607 43.68 -4.08 -6.87
CA SER A 607 43.62 -5.26 -7.74
C SER A 607 44.08 -4.97 -9.15
#